data_599d6bcb856a7dc7ec2d968627f5acc7
#
_entry.id   599d6bcb856a7dc7ec2d968627f5acc7
#
_cell.length_a   1.000
_cell.length_b   1.000
_cell.length_c   1.000
_cell.angle_alpha   90.00
_cell.angle_beta   90.00
_cell.angle_gamma   90.00
#
_symmetry.space_group_name_H-M   'P 1'
#
loop_
_entity.id
_entity.type
_entity.pdbx_description
1 polymer ?
#
loop_
_entity_poly.entity_id
_entity_poly.type
_entity_poly.pdbx_seq_one_letter_code
_entity_poly.pdbx_strand_id
1 'polypeptide(L)'
;MNIEIREYRNEDRDEWMRVHAIILSLSHAWNYTIQERPEYEGYTSTRLVAVALENGQSRIVGLTDVQYDNTTGELCFLKDSRGGYVLELGRLPEYKGLGIGKMLIDAAAEDAAGKGFHRLEYWTQDRTAQRFYRRLKMKEIGRHYRFRIKPTPEISALLMQDRVGAEYVYCACLPDEWPLVKQKYDIIQKHPLEPHLCVGFEIRF
;
A
#
# COMPACT_ATOMS: atom_id res chain seq x y z
N MET A 1 -25.65 -10.30 -6.70
CA MET A 1 -24.55 -10.66 -5.80
C MET A 1 -24.56 -9.66 -4.65
N ASN A 2 -24.58 -10.12 -3.43
CA ASN A 2 -24.53 -9.25 -2.25
C ASN A 2 -23.07 -9.21 -1.74
N ILE A 3 -22.53 -7.99 -1.55
CA ILE A 3 -21.21 -7.75 -0.99
C ILE A 3 -21.37 -7.03 0.33
N GLU A 4 -20.80 -7.58 1.38
CA GLU A 4 -20.75 -7.01 2.72
C GLU A 4 -19.33 -6.59 3.07
N ILE A 5 -19.16 -5.41 3.69
CA ILE A 5 -17.89 -5.00 4.29
C ILE A 5 -18.02 -5.23 5.80
N ARG A 6 -17.05 -5.94 6.37
CA ARG A 6 -16.99 -6.22 7.80
C ARG A 6 -15.56 -6.23 8.31
N GLU A 7 -15.40 -6.17 9.61
CA GLU A 7 -14.12 -6.37 10.26
C GLU A 7 -13.53 -7.75 9.95
N TYR A 8 -12.21 -7.79 9.81
CA TYR A 8 -11.42 -9.01 9.73
C TYR A 8 -11.52 -9.77 11.06
N ARG A 9 -11.58 -11.10 10.96
CA ARG A 9 -11.58 -12.03 12.10
C ARG A 9 -10.43 -13.02 11.96
N ASN A 10 -9.98 -13.62 13.06
CA ASN A 10 -8.84 -14.56 13.00
C ASN A 10 -9.10 -15.78 12.12
N GLU A 11 -10.34 -16.23 12.01
CA GLU A 11 -10.74 -17.30 11.10
C GLU A 11 -10.61 -16.93 9.61
N ASP A 12 -10.51 -15.65 9.28
CA ASP A 12 -10.34 -15.17 7.91
C ASP A 12 -8.89 -15.26 7.40
N ARG A 13 -7.93 -15.60 8.27
CA ARG A 13 -6.49 -15.51 7.99
C ARG A 13 -6.07 -16.14 6.68
N ASP A 14 -6.43 -17.39 6.46
CA ASP A 14 -5.98 -18.15 5.29
C ASP A 14 -6.60 -17.60 4.00
N GLU A 15 -7.87 -17.19 4.06
CA GLU A 15 -8.53 -16.59 2.92
C GLU A 15 -8.03 -15.16 2.65
N TRP A 16 -7.76 -14.37 3.70
CA TRP A 16 -7.10 -13.07 3.58
C TRP A 16 -5.74 -13.21 2.89
N MET A 17 -4.89 -14.16 3.34
CA MET A 17 -3.57 -14.43 2.75
C MET A 17 -3.68 -14.81 1.27
N ARG A 18 -4.66 -15.65 0.91
CA ARG A 18 -4.92 -16.04 -0.48
C ARG A 18 -5.29 -14.81 -1.33
N VAL A 19 -6.22 -13.98 -0.86
CA VAL A 19 -6.67 -12.77 -1.57
C VAL A 19 -5.53 -11.78 -1.71
N HIS A 20 -4.77 -11.53 -0.64
CA HIS A 20 -3.60 -10.65 -0.64
C HIS A 20 -2.55 -11.10 -1.65
N ALA A 21 -2.19 -12.39 -1.67
CA ALA A 21 -1.22 -12.93 -2.62
C ALA A 21 -1.66 -12.74 -4.09
N ILE A 22 -2.95 -12.95 -4.40
CA ILE A 22 -3.49 -12.73 -5.75
C ILE A 22 -3.44 -11.24 -6.13
N ILE A 23 -3.86 -10.36 -5.24
CA ILE A 23 -3.84 -8.91 -5.47
C ILE A 23 -2.42 -8.42 -5.76
N LEU A 24 -1.45 -8.81 -4.92
CA LEU A 24 -0.06 -8.42 -5.08
C LEU A 24 0.57 -8.98 -6.35
N SER A 25 0.31 -10.25 -6.69
CA SER A 25 0.88 -10.88 -7.88
C SER A 25 0.43 -10.20 -9.19
N LEU A 26 -0.71 -9.52 -9.17
CA LEU A 26 -1.27 -8.79 -10.31
C LEU A 26 -0.97 -7.28 -10.26
N SER A 27 -0.39 -6.80 -9.20
CA SER A 27 0.02 -5.41 -9.04
C SER A 27 1.34 -5.14 -9.79
N HIS A 28 1.49 -3.91 -10.28
CA HIS A 28 2.78 -3.42 -10.82
C HIS A 28 3.69 -2.84 -9.72
N ALA A 29 3.30 -2.93 -8.45
CA ALA A 29 4.14 -2.55 -7.33
C ALA A 29 5.28 -3.56 -7.12
N TRP A 30 6.35 -3.13 -6.47
CA TRP A 30 7.35 -4.07 -5.99
C TRP A 30 6.75 -4.88 -4.85
N ASN A 31 6.60 -6.16 -5.11
CA ASN A 31 6.01 -7.08 -4.17
C ASN A 31 7.11 -7.81 -3.41
N TYR A 32 6.89 -8.00 -2.13
CA TYR A 32 7.57 -8.99 -1.32
C TYR A 32 6.54 -9.99 -0.81
N THR A 33 6.94 -11.24 -0.77
CA THR A 33 6.09 -12.31 -0.25
C THR A 33 6.02 -12.18 1.26
N ILE A 34 4.81 -12.07 1.81
CA ILE A 34 4.57 -12.22 3.23
C ILE A 34 4.17 -13.66 3.54
N GLN A 35 4.70 -14.20 4.63
CA GLN A 35 4.41 -15.58 5.09
C GLN A 35 3.26 -15.61 6.08
N GLU A 36 3.00 -14.48 6.72
CA GLU A 36 1.98 -14.30 7.72
C GLU A 36 1.28 -12.97 7.53
N ARG A 37 0.01 -12.91 7.95
CA ARG A 37 -0.70 -11.63 7.97
C ARG A 37 -0.01 -10.69 8.97
N PRO A 38 0.29 -9.43 8.58
CA PRO A 38 0.91 -8.48 9.48
C PRO A 38 0.03 -8.19 10.71
N GLU A 39 0.63 -8.17 11.88
CA GLU A 39 0.03 -7.62 13.08
C GLU A 39 0.56 -6.19 13.29
N TYR A 40 -0.32 -5.28 13.69
CA TYR A 40 0.00 -3.86 13.82
C TYR A 40 0.18 -3.48 15.30
N GLU A 41 1.08 -4.22 15.97
CA GLU A 41 1.35 -4.01 17.39
C GLU A 41 1.75 -2.56 17.70
N GLY A 42 1.19 -2.00 18.78
CA GLY A 42 1.46 -0.62 19.20
C GLY A 42 0.73 0.46 18.40
N TYR A 43 -0.06 0.11 17.38
CA TYR A 43 -0.82 1.06 16.58
C TYR A 43 -2.32 0.78 16.60
N THR A 44 -3.12 1.84 16.66
CA THR A 44 -4.53 1.74 16.29
C THR A 44 -4.61 1.35 14.82
N SER A 45 -5.50 0.44 14.46
CA SER A 45 -5.65 -0.04 13.08
C SER A 45 -7.12 -0.26 12.69
N THR A 46 -7.39 -0.23 11.41
CA THR A 46 -8.62 -0.69 10.77
C THR A 46 -8.28 -1.89 9.89
N ARG A 47 -9.03 -2.96 10.02
CA ARG A 47 -8.82 -4.21 9.28
C ARG A 47 -10.17 -4.68 8.74
N LEU A 48 -10.43 -4.48 7.44
CA LEU A 48 -11.71 -4.79 6.83
C LEU A 48 -11.56 -5.79 5.68
N VAL A 49 -12.59 -6.61 5.52
CA VAL A 49 -12.73 -7.52 4.39
C VAL A 49 -14.06 -7.29 3.68
N ALA A 50 -14.04 -7.43 2.36
CA ALA A 50 -15.23 -7.49 1.53
C ALA A 50 -15.61 -8.97 1.34
N VAL A 51 -16.82 -9.34 1.74
CA VAL A 51 -17.32 -10.71 1.68
C VAL A 51 -18.45 -10.80 0.66
N ALA A 52 -18.32 -11.70 -0.31
CA ALA A 52 -19.37 -12.06 -1.24
C ALA A 52 -20.09 -13.33 -0.75
N LEU A 53 -21.40 -13.34 -0.87
CA LEU A 53 -22.22 -14.55 -0.67
C LEU A 53 -22.50 -15.17 -2.03
N GLU A 54 -21.95 -16.36 -2.27
CA GLU A 54 -22.07 -17.12 -3.52
C GLU A 54 -22.50 -18.55 -3.22
N ASN A 55 -23.60 -18.99 -3.82
CA ASN A 55 -24.14 -20.35 -3.64
C ASN A 55 -24.28 -20.77 -2.17
N GLY A 56 -24.62 -19.84 -1.28
CA GLY A 56 -24.75 -20.07 0.15
C GLY A 56 -23.43 -20.11 0.92
N GLN A 57 -22.28 -19.85 0.26
CA GLN A 57 -20.97 -19.78 0.89
C GLN A 57 -20.45 -18.33 0.92
N SER A 58 -19.89 -17.94 2.06
CA SER A 58 -19.22 -16.65 2.21
C SER A 58 -17.77 -16.78 1.75
N ARG A 59 -17.31 -15.78 0.96
CA ARG A 59 -15.94 -15.74 0.42
C ARG A 59 -15.37 -14.34 0.52
N ILE A 60 -14.13 -14.21 0.99
CA ILE A 60 -13.42 -12.92 0.97
C ILE A 60 -13.00 -12.61 -0.47
N VAL A 61 -13.38 -11.42 -0.94
CA VAL A 61 -13.18 -10.98 -2.32
C VAL A 61 -12.41 -9.66 -2.42
N GLY A 62 -12.15 -9.02 -1.28
CA GLY A 62 -11.36 -7.81 -1.16
C GLY A 62 -10.95 -7.56 0.29
N LEU A 63 -9.99 -6.65 0.47
CA LEU A 63 -9.47 -6.31 1.79
C LEU A 63 -8.93 -4.87 1.81
N THR A 64 -8.87 -4.30 3.02
CA THR A 64 -8.13 -3.07 3.31
C THR A 64 -7.64 -3.08 4.74
N ASP A 65 -6.38 -2.67 4.91
CA ASP A 65 -5.75 -2.51 6.21
C ASP A 65 -5.19 -1.08 6.33
N VAL A 66 -5.45 -0.44 7.47
CA VAL A 66 -5.00 0.92 7.78
C VAL A 66 -4.29 0.92 9.13
N GLN A 67 -3.15 1.56 9.22
CA GLN A 67 -2.50 1.95 10.47
C GLN A 67 -2.65 3.44 10.71
N TYR A 68 -2.85 3.83 11.97
CA TYR A 68 -3.02 5.24 12.32
C TYR A 68 -1.80 5.79 13.05
N ASP A 69 -1.48 7.05 12.76
CA ASP A 69 -0.44 7.80 13.46
C ASP A 69 -0.69 7.83 14.97
N ASN A 70 0.28 7.40 15.80
CA ASN A 70 0.28 7.70 17.22
C ASN A 70 0.66 9.16 17.46
N THR A 71 1.67 9.64 16.71
CA THR A 71 2.09 11.04 16.64
C THR A 71 2.01 11.56 15.21
N THR A 72 1.69 12.82 15.03
CA THR A 72 1.49 13.41 13.71
C THR A 72 2.68 13.16 12.77
N GLY A 73 2.43 12.52 11.63
CA GLY A 73 3.41 12.24 10.59
C GLY A 73 4.43 11.15 10.94
N GLU A 74 4.07 10.24 11.85
CA GLU A 74 4.87 9.05 12.15
C GLU A 74 4.79 8.03 11.02
N LEU A 75 3.61 7.74 10.51
CA LEU A 75 3.34 6.84 9.40
C LEU A 75 2.94 7.61 8.12
N CYS A 76 2.12 8.64 8.30
CA CYS A 76 1.62 9.46 7.22
C CYS A 76 2.66 10.45 6.71
N PHE A 77 2.65 10.72 5.41
CA PHE A 77 3.56 11.68 4.78
C PHE A 77 3.21 13.14 5.14
N LEU A 78 1.92 13.48 5.17
CA LEU A 78 1.47 14.79 5.59
C LEU A 78 1.55 14.94 7.12
N LYS A 79 2.06 16.11 7.54
CA LYS A 79 2.35 16.42 8.95
C LYS A 79 1.45 17.53 9.51
N ASP A 80 0.28 17.73 8.94
CA ASP A 80 -0.68 18.75 9.39
C ASP A 80 -1.65 18.24 10.46
N SER A 81 -1.91 16.93 10.48
CA SER A 81 -2.70 16.24 11.50
C SER A 81 -2.40 14.75 11.51
N ARG A 82 -2.76 14.05 12.59
CA ARG A 82 -2.71 12.60 12.61
C ARG A 82 -3.67 12.03 11.57
N GLY A 83 -3.27 10.97 10.90
CA GLY A 83 -4.05 10.31 9.87
C GLY A 83 -3.89 8.79 9.90
N GLY A 84 -4.55 8.13 8.97
CA GLY A 84 -4.36 6.71 8.68
C GLY A 84 -3.54 6.53 7.42
N TYR A 85 -2.56 5.64 7.47
CA TYR A 85 -1.80 5.17 6.32
C TYR A 85 -2.39 3.85 5.84
N VAL A 86 -2.90 3.82 4.62
CA VAL A 86 -3.49 2.62 4.03
C VAL A 86 -2.37 1.73 3.49
N LEU A 87 -2.17 0.61 4.17
CA LEU A 87 -1.15 -0.38 3.84
C LEU A 87 -1.62 -1.28 2.70
N GLU A 88 -2.86 -1.74 2.80
CA GLU A 88 -3.46 -2.66 1.84
C GLU A 88 -4.82 -2.14 1.39
N LEU A 89 -5.06 -2.21 0.09
CA LEU A 89 -6.38 -2.02 -0.51
C LEU A 89 -6.43 -2.80 -1.82
N GLY A 90 -7.33 -3.75 -1.90
CA GLY A 90 -7.49 -4.50 -3.14
C GLY A 90 -8.71 -5.40 -3.16
N ARG A 91 -8.94 -5.98 -4.32
CA ARG A 91 -10.03 -6.94 -4.56
C ARG A 91 -9.59 -7.97 -5.58
N LEU A 92 -10.21 -9.13 -5.58
CA LEU A 92 -9.98 -10.16 -6.60
C LEU A 92 -10.39 -9.65 -8.00
N PRO A 93 -9.66 -10.05 -9.06
CA PRO A 93 -9.90 -9.58 -10.44
C PRO A 93 -11.31 -9.85 -10.95
N GLU A 94 -11.85 -11.04 -10.67
CA GLU A 94 -13.18 -11.48 -11.10
C GLU A 94 -14.32 -10.61 -10.57
N TYR A 95 -14.08 -9.84 -9.51
CA TYR A 95 -15.05 -8.90 -8.91
C TYR A 95 -14.86 -7.46 -9.39
N LYS A 96 -14.21 -7.28 -10.55
CA LYS A 96 -14.00 -5.96 -11.14
C LYS A 96 -15.34 -5.33 -11.55
N GLY A 97 -15.48 -4.01 -11.28
CA GLY A 97 -16.67 -3.24 -11.68
C GLY A 97 -17.81 -3.24 -10.64
N LEU A 98 -17.71 -4.05 -9.57
CA LEU A 98 -18.75 -4.15 -8.53
C LEU A 98 -18.63 -3.08 -7.42
N GLY A 99 -17.75 -2.09 -7.55
CA GLY A 99 -17.63 -1.00 -6.57
C GLY A 99 -16.90 -1.36 -5.28
N ILE A 100 -16.37 -2.59 -5.12
CA ILE A 100 -15.77 -3.09 -3.86
C ILE A 100 -14.66 -2.17 -3.35
N GLY A 101 -13.78 -1.68 -4.22
CA GLY A 101 -12.71 -0.76 -3.80
C GLY A 101 -13.26 0.53 -3.16
N LYS A 102 -14.36 1.08 -3.71
CA LYS A 102 -15.02 2.26 -3.11
C LYS A 102 -15.69 1.90 -1.78
N MET A 103 -16.39 0.77 -1.71
CA MET A 103 -17.04 0.32 -0.48
C MET A 103 -16.00 0.14 0.66
N LEU A 104 -14.83 -0.43 0.37
CA LEU A 104 -13.73 -0.58 1.34
C LEU A 104 -13.17 0.78 1.78
N ILE A 105 -13.02 1.75 0.87
CA ILE A 105 -12.57 3.10 1.20
C ILE A 105 -13.59 3.81 2.09
N ASP A 106 -14.88 3.76 1.73
CA ASP A 106 -15.95 4.40 2.49
C ASP A 106 -16.03 3.81 3.92
N ALA A 107 -16.01 2.48 4.04
CA ALA A 107 -16.03 1.81 5.33
C ALA A 107 -14.78 2.10 6.18
N ALA A 108 -13.59 2.17 5.55
CA ALA A 108 -12.36 2.55 6.24
C ALA A 108 -12.40 4.01 6.73
N ALA A 109 -13.00 4.92 5.95
CA ALA A 109 -13.19 6.32 6.36
C ALA A 109 -14.17 6.45 7.52
N GLU A 110 -15.28 5.71 7.50
CA GLU A 110 -16.27 5.67 8.59
C GLU A 110 -15.65 5.13 9.89
N ASP A 111 -14.94 4.01 9.82
CA ASP A 111 -14.25 3.42 10.96
C ASP A 111 -13.14 4.35 11.51
N ALA A 112 -12.38 5.00 10.63
CA ALA A 112 -11.39 6.01 11.00
C ALA A 112 -12.04 7.19 11.74
N ALA A 113 -13.16 7.71 11.24
CA ALA A 113 -13.91 8.80 11.89
C ALA A 113 -14.39 8.38 13.29
N GLY A 114 -14.89 7.15 13.45
CA GLY A 114 -15.26 6.58 14.75
C GLY A 114 -14.10 6.49 15.75
N LYS A 115 -12.84 6.39 15.24
CA LYS A 115 -11.61 6.39 16.02
C LYS A 115 -11.00 7.79 16.22
N GLY A 116 -11.65 8.85 15.71
CA GLY A 116 -11.21 10.25 15.84
C GLY A 116 -10.14 10.68 14.84
N PHE A 117 -10.00 9.96 13.73
CA PHE A 117 -9.18 10.36 12.60
C PHE A 117 -10.05 10.92 11.48
N HIS A 118 -9.53 11.88 10.71
CA HIS A 118 -10.30 12.61 9.69
C HIS A 118 -9.64 12.61 8.32
N ARG A 119 -8.62 11.77 8.12
CA ARG A 119 -7.95 11.62 6.83
C ARG A 119 -7.27 10.26 6.69
N LEU A 120 -7.20 9.78 5.45
CA LEU A 120 -6.46 8.59 5.06
C LEU A 120 -5.52 8.91 3.90
N GLU A 121 -4.30 8.37 3.96
CA GLU A 121 -3.30 8.45 2.89
C GLU A 121 -3.13 7.12 2.19
N TYR A 122 -3.03 7.18 0.85
CA TYR A 122 -2.86 6.06 -0.07
C TYR A 122 -1.64 6.30 -0.93
N TRP A 123 -0.63 5.45 -0.83
CA TRP A 123 0.55 5.54 -1.68
C TRP A 123 0.65 4.31 -2.58
N THR A 124 0.79 4.50 -3.91
CA THR A 124 0.79 3.39 -4.84
C THR A 124 1.70 3.63 -6.05
N GLN A 125 2.36 2.56 -6.48
CA GLN A 125 3.09 2.46 -7.74
C GLN A 125 2.22 1.87 -8.85
N ASP A 126 1.09 1.25 -8.50
CA ASP A 126 0.18 0.64 -9.47
C ASP A 126 -0.61 1.70 -10.24
N ARG A 127 -0.40 1.73 -11.57
CA ARG A 127 -1.06 2.70 -12.46
C ARG A 127 -2.58 2.52 -12.47
N THR A 128 -3.08 1.31 -12.22
CA THR A 128 -4.52 1.06 -12.16
C THR A 128 -5.12 1.65 -10.89
N ALA A 129 -4.45 1.48 -9.75
CA ALA A 129 -4.82 2.12 -8.49
C ALA A 129 -4.74 3.65 -8.58
N GLN A 130 -3.67 4.21 -9.18
CA GLN A 130 -3.56 5.66 -9.41
C GLN A 130 -4.74 6.20 -10.22
N ARG A 131 -5.14 5.51 -11.31
CA ARG A 131 -6.32 5.90 -12.09
C ARG A 131 -7.62 5.77 -11.30
N PHE A 132 -7.72 4.78 -10.45
CA PHE A 132 -8.88 4.57 -9.57
C PHE A 132 -9.03 5.71 -8.57
N TYR A 133 -7.97 6.11 -7.85
CA TYR A 133 -7.99 7.22 -6.90
C TYR A 133 -8.32 8.56 -7.57
N ARG A 134 -7.77 8.83 -8.76
CA ARG A 134 -8.12 10.04 -9.54
C ARG A 134 -9.60 10.06 -9.95
N ARG A 135 -10.20 8.92 -10.32
CA ARG A 135 -11.65 8.84 -10.59
C ARG A 135 -12.50 9.13 -9.36
N LEU A 136 -12.02 8.76 -8.17
CA LEU A 136 -12.64 9.10 -6.90
C LEU A 136 -12.39 10.55 -6.49
N LYS A 137 -11.66 11.34 -7.31
CA LYS A 137 -11.30 12.73 -7.05
C LYS A 137 -10.51 12.93 -5.76
N MET A 138 -9.74 11.92 -5.33
CA MET A 138 -8.83 12.06 -4.20
C MET A 138 -7.75 13.10 -4.53
N LYS A 139 -7.38 13.90 -3.52
CA LYS A 139 -6.32 14.88 -3.64
C LYS A 139 -4.97 14.19 -3.77
N GLU A 140 -4.22 14.49 -4.82
CA GLU A 140 -2.83 14.06 -4.94
C GLU A 140 -1.95 14.89 -4.00
N ILE A 141 -1.12 14.24 -3.17
CA ILE A 141 -0.33 14.88 -2.11
C ILE A 141 1.17 14.79 -2.34
N GLY A 142 1.63 13.99 -3.28
CA GLY A 142 3.05 13.91 -3.61
C GLY A 142 3.36 12.82 -4.62
N ARG A 143 4.61 12.85 -5.09
CA ARG A 143 5.17 11.87 -6.03
C ARG A 143 6.62 11.62 -5.70
N HIS A 144 7.07 10.37 -5.86
CA HIS A 144 8.48 10.03 -5.87
C HIS A 144 8.71 8.82 -6.77
N TYR A 145 9.93 8.71 -7.32
CA TYR A 145 10.37 7.48 -7.96
C TYR A 145 10.93 6.51 -6.89
N ARG A 146 10.64 5.22 -7.05
CA ARG A 146 11.28 4.13 -6.33
C ARG A 146 12.10 3.31 -7.31
N PHE A 147 13.34 2.99 -6.93
CA PHE A 147 14.28 2.29 -7.78
C PHE A 147 15.27 1.49 -6.92
N ARG A 148 16.06 0.65 -7.56
CA ARG A 148 17.15 -0.10 -6.93
C ARG A 148 18.47 0.30 -7.54
N ILE A 149 19.50 0.38 -6.74
CA ILE A 149 20.89 0.60 -7.15
C ILE A 149 21.77 -0.53 -6.65
N LYS A 150 22.90 -0.76 -7.33
CA LYS A 150 23.99 -1.50 -6.71
C LYS A 150 24.56 -0.65 -5.57
N PRO A 151 24.92 -1.26 -4.43
CA PRO A 151 25.60 -0.52 -3.36
C PRO A 151 26.85 0.17 -3.88
N THR A 152 27.01 1.48 -3.58
CA THR A 152 28.28 2.18 -3.83
C THR A 152 29.35 1.67 -2.87
N PRO A 153 30.66 1.93 -3.14
CA PRO A 153 31.72 1.53 -2.22
C PRO A 153 31.50 2.05 -0.79
N GLU A 154 30.99 3.26 -0.63
CA GLU A 154 30.71 3.88 0.66
C GLU A 154 29.56 3.16 1.39
N ILE A 155 28.47 2.85 0.69
CA ILE A 155 27.35 2.09 1.24
C ILE A 155 27.81 0.67 1.61
N SER A 156 28.60 0.03 0.73
CA SER A 156 29.15 -1.30 0.98
C SER A 156 30.06 -1.29 2.22
N ALA A 157 30.93 -0.29 2.37
CA ALA A 157 31.79 -0.16 3.52
C ALA A 157 30.99 0.02 4.83
N LEU A 158 29.90 0.82 4.80
CA LEU A 158 29.02 1.01 5.94
C LEU A 158 28.32 -0.31 6.35
N LEU A 159 27.75 -1.02 5.37
CA LEU A 159 27.09 -2.30 5.63
C LEU A 159 28.04 -3.38 6.13
N MET A 160 29.27 -3.41 5.61
CA MET A 160 30.30 -4.38 6.01
C MET A 160 30.82 -4.16 7.45
N GLN A 161 30.73 -2.95 8.01
CA GLN A 161 31.03 -2.72 9.43
C GLN A 161 30.09 -3.54 10.33
N ASP A 162 28.84 -3.70 9.92
CA ASP A 162 27.86 -4.53 10.61
C ASP A 162 27.85 -5.99 10.12
N ARG A 163 28.84 -6.38 9.29
CA ARG A 163 28.93 -7.70 8.66
C ARG A 163 27.73 -8.07 7.80
N VAL A 164 27.05 -7.07 7.22
CA VAL A 164 25.91 -7.22 6.33
C VAL A 164 26.31 -6.85 4.92
N GLY A 165 26.04 -7.72 3.96
CA GLY A 165 26.18 -7.45 2.52
C GLY A 165 24.82 -7.17 1.90
N ALA A 166 24.79 -6.44 0.78
CA ALA A 166 23.60 -6.21 0.00
C ALA A 166 23.89 -6.37 -1.49
N GLU A 167 23.02 -7.09 -2.21
CA GLU A 167 23.05 -7.12 -3.68
C GLU A 167 22.56 -5.81 -4.29
N TYR A 168 21.61 -5.17 -3.63
CA TYR A 168 21.03 -3.89 -4.05
C TYR A 168 20.44 -3.15 -2.86
N VAL A 169 20.24 -1.85 -3.06
CA VAL A 169 19.60 -0.95 -2.09
C VAL A 169 18.35 -0.33 -2.73
N TYR A 170 17.24 -0.34 -2.01
CA TYR A 170 16.03 0.38 -2.42
C TYR A 170 16.19 1.86 -2.11
N CYS A 171 15.89 2.69 -3.10
CA CYS A 171 16.01 4.14 -3.02
C CYS A 171 14.72 4.81 -3.50
N ALA A 172 14.55 6.06 -3.08
CA ALA A 172 13.54 6.96 -3.60
C ALA A 172 14.17 8.32 -3.90
N CYS A 173 13.65 9.02 -4.91
CA CYS A 173 13.99 10.41 -5.20
C CYS A 173 12.77 11.16 -5.75
N LEU A 174 12.80 12.47 -5.70
CA LEU A 174 11.79 13.29 -6.36
C LEU A 174 11.89 13.15 -7.89
N PRO A 175 10.79 13.36 -8.64
CA PRO A 175 10.80 13.19 -10.08
C PRO A 175 11.80 14.10 -10.83
N ASP A 176 12.04 15.31 -10.33
CA ASP A 176 13.01 16.27 -10.87
C ASP A 176 14.47 15.90 -10.59
N GLU A 177 14.73 15.11 -9.56
CA GLU A 177 16.06 14.59 -9.23
C GLU A 177 16.46 13.36 -10.09
N TRP A 178 15.50 12.71 -10.71
CA TRP A 178 15.72 11.46 -11.43
C TRP A 178 16.81 11.53 -12.52
N PRO A 179 16.94 12.62 -13.32
CA PRO A 179 18.03 12.74 -14.29
C PRO A 179 19.42 12.64 -13.66
N LEU A 180 19.61 13.27 -12.49
CA LEU A 180 20.88 13.24 -11.75
C LEU A 180 21.14 11.85 -11.14
N VAL A 181 20.12 11.23 -10.59
CA VAL A 181 20.19 9.88 -10.02
C VAL A 181 20.66 8.88 -11.07
N LYS A 182 20.11 8.91 -12.28
CA LYS A 182 20.51 8.03 -13.38
C LYS A 182 21.96 8.21 -13.83
N GLN A 183 22.49 9.42 -13.68
CA GLN A 183 23.90 9.69 -14.03
C GLN A 183 24.86 9.19 -12.95
N LYS A 184 24.43 9.25 -11.68
CA LYS A 184 25.29 9.00 -10.53
C LYS A 184 25.35 7.54 -10.12
N TYR A 185 24.25 6.78 -10.31
CA TYR A 185 24.14 5.44 -9.75
C TYR A 185 23.90 4.38 -10.83
N ASP A 186 24.43 3.18 -10.58
CA ASP A 186 24.14 2.00 -11.39
C ASP A 186 22.74 1.46 -11.02
N ILE A 187 21.76 1.78 -11.85
CA ILE A 187 20.36 1.44 -11.64
C ILE A 187 20.13 -0.01 -12.04
N ILE A 188 19.59 -0.81 -11.12
CA ILE A 188 19.17 -2.18 -11.40
C ILE A 188 17.73 -2.14 -11.93
N GLN A 189 17.59 -2.39 -13.20
CA GLN A 189 16.26 -2.51 -13.85
C GLN A 189 15.95 -4.00 -14.06
N LYS A 190 15.15 -4.56 -13.17
CA LYS A 190 14.62 -5.93 -13.32
C LYS A 190 13.22 -5.98 -13.94
N HIS A 191 12.59 -4.81 -14.13
CA HIS A 191 11.23 -4.71 -14.64
C HIS A 191 11.12 -3.54 -15.63
N PRO A 192 10.41 -3.68 -16.76
CA PRO A 192 10.27 -2.62 -17.77
C PRO A 192 9.58 -1.34 -17.25
N LEU A 193 8.94 -1.40 -16.08
CA LEU A 193 8.30 -0.25 -15.43
C LEU A 193 9.19 0.44 -14.38
N GLU A 194 10.43 0.05 -14.21
CA GLU A 194 11.37 0.75 -13.32
C GLU A 194 11.95 2.01 -14.01
N PRO A 195 12.08 3.13 -13.31
CA PRO A 195 11.65 3.34 -11.95
C PRO A 195 10.13 3.42 -11.82
N HIS A 196 9.61 2.96 -10.70
CA HIS A 196 8.18 3.03 -10.44
C HIS A 196 7.82 4.42 -9.88
N LEU A 197 6.95 5.13 -10.58
CA LEU A 197 6.38 6.36 -10.06
C LEU A 197 5.34 6.03 -8.99
N CYS A 198 5.68 6.27 -7.74
CA CYS A 198 4.78 6.21 -6.61
C CYS A 198 4.04 7.55 -6.48
N VAL A 199 2.73 7.50 -6.33
CA VAL A 199 1.87 8.68 -6.18
C VAL A 199 1.08 8.53 -4.89
N GLY A 200 1.09 9.58 -4.08
CA GLY A 200 0.32 9.71 -2.85
C GLY A 200 -1.01 10.41 -3.09
N PHE A 201 -2.04 9.91 -2.48
CA PHE A 201 -3.40 10.44 -2.50
C PHE A 201 -3.93 10.59 -1.09
N GLU A 202 -4.80 11.56 -0.88
CA GLU A 202 -5.48 11.80 0.39
C GLU A 202 -6.99 11.88 0.19
N ILE A 203 -7.71 11.34 1.14
CA ILE A 203 -9.12 11.64 1.36
C ILE A 203 -9.29 12.23 2.76
N ARG A 204 -10.12 13.28 2.88
CA ARG A 204 -10.58 13.87 4.15
C ARG A 204 -12.09 13.73 4.26
N PHE A 205 -12.59 13.52 5.47
CA PHE A 205 -13.99 13.28 5.78
C PHE A 205 -14.37 13.84 7.15
#